data_eee6f3a304744f13ef090570c1334e8a
#
_entry.id   eee6f3a304744f13ef090570c1334e8a
#
_cell.length_a   1.000
_cell.length_b   1.000
_cell.length_c   1.000
_cell.angle_alpha   90.00
_cell.angle_beta   90.00
_cell.angle_gamma   90.00
#
_symmetry.space_group_name_H-M   'P 1'
#
loop_
_entity.id
_entity.type
_entity.pdbx_description
1 polymer ?
#
loop_
_entity_poly.entity_id
_entity_poly.type
_entity_poly.pdbx_seq_one_letter_code
_entity_poly.pdbx_strand_id
1 'polypeptide(L)'
;MDGNGRWAKRRHLPRIAGHRRGADSVRDVVQTASRVKIPWLTLYAFSVENLKRRPKTETDFLMALLRRYLKQEVPMLNDFNVRLNFIGRTHELPESVQARMAWALEKTAKNTGTLLTLALNYGARTELVDCFQSILATANSNGGLGHLHIDEEMIARHLYTGSLPDPDLVIRTSGEMRLSNFLLWQLAYAEIYVTQTLWPDFDGTHFLEAVSEYQKRERRYGGLVENSAHA
;
A
#
# COMPACT_ATOMS: atom_id res chain seq x y z
N MET A 1 3.47 -6.96 1.84
CA MET A 1 2.84 -8.14 2.49
C MET A 1 3.27 -9.42 1.77
N ASP A 2 4.48 -9.89 2.01
CA ASP A 2 5.04 -11.07 1.32
C ASP A 2 5.22 -12.25 2.30
N GLY A 3 5.22 -13.49 1.76
CA GLY A 3 5.47 -14.69 2.57
C GLY A 3 4.27 -15.59 2.83
N ASN A 4 3.03 -15.19 2.46
CA ASN A 4 1.82 -16.00 2.72
C ASN A 4 1.95 -17.45 2.24
N GLY A 5 2.42 -17.65 1.00
CA GLY A 5 2.62 -18.99 0.45
C GLY A 5 3.75 -19.77 1.12
N ARG A 6 4.86 -19.11 1.47
CA ARG A 6 5.98 -19.73 2.20
C ARG A 6 5.58 -20.14 3.61
N TRP A 7 4.81 -19.30 4.29
CA TRP A 7 4.25 -19.57 5.61
C TRP A 7 3.38 -20.84 5.62
N ALA A 8 2.46 -20.96 4.65
CA ALA A 8 1.62 -22.13 4.51
C ALA A 8 2.45 -23.40 4.20
N LYS A 9 3.41 -23.30 3.24
CA LYS A 9 4.29 -24.42 2.87
C LYS A 9 5.11 -24.94 4.07
N ARG A 10 5.67 -24.05 4.90
CA ARG A 10 6.41 -24.44 6.12
C ARG A 10 5.58 -25.20 7.13
N ARG A 11 4.24 -25.07 7.05
CA ARG A 11 3.27 -25.71 7.96
C ARG A 11 2.47 -26.84 7.31
N HIS A 12 2.89 -27.26 6.11
CA HIS A 12 2.18 -28.27 5.31
C HIS A 12 0.72 -27.92 5.05
N LEU A 13 0.39 -26.61 4.96
CA LEU A 13 -0.94 -26.11 4.73
C LEU A 13 -1.10 -25.64 3.27
N PRO A 14 -2.31 -25.64 2.71
CA PRO A 14 -2.58 -25.05 1.42
C PRO A 14 -2.32 -23.53 1.44
N ARG A 15 -1.88 -22.96 0.31
CA ARG A 15 -1.53 -21.51 0.19
C ARG A 15 -2.62 -20.58 0.70
N ILE A 16 -3.87 -20.98 0.53
CA ILE A 16 -5.06 -20.26 1.00
C ILE A 16 -5.03 -20.00 2.52
N ALA A 17 -4.51 -20.95 3.31
CA ALA A 17 -4.38 -20.77 4.75
C ALA A 17 -3.43 -19.61 5.12
N GLY A 18 -2.34 -19.45 4.36
CA GLY A 18 -1.43 -18.31 4.52
C GLY A 18 -2.11 -16.97 4.20
N HIS A 19 -2.93 -16.90 3.15
CA HIS A 19 -3.68 -15.69 2.82
C HIS A 19 -4.73 -15.34 3.88
N ARG A 20 -5.42 -16.32 4.43
CA ARG A 20 -6.36 -16.11 5.55
C ARG A 20 -5.65 -15.58 6.78
N ARG A 21 -4.56 -16.22 7.19
CA ARG A 21 -3.78 -15.77 8.36
C ARG A 21 -3.16 -14.39 8.12
N GLY A 22 -2.70 -14.12 6.88
CA GLY A 22 -2.17 -12.80 6.50
C GLY A 22 -3.19 -11.66 6.60
N ALA A 23 -4.48 -11.95 6.52
CA ALA A 23 -5.51 -10.93 6.76
C ALA A 23 -5.67 -10.59 8.24
N ASP A 24 -5.44 -11.53 9.16
CA ASP A 24 -5.39 -11.23 10.60
C ASP A 24 -4.22 -10.29 10.91
N SER A 25 -3.06 -10.48 10.22
CA SER A 25 -1.91 -9.57 10.33
C SER A 25 -2.24 -8.16 9.80
N VAL A 26 -3.06 -8.03 8.74
CA VAL A 26 -3.56 -6.71 8.30
C VAL A 26 -4.31 -6.02 9.42
N ARG A 27 -5.25 -6.74 10.07
CA ARG A 27 -6.05 -6.17 11.17
C ARG A 27 -5.15 -5.67 12.30
N ASP A 28 -4.21 -6.47 12.74
CA ASP A 28 -3.33 -6.15 13.86
C ASP A 28 -2.43 -4.94 13.56
N VAL A 29 -1.82 -4.90 12.37
CA VAL A 29 -1.01 -3.77 11.91
C VAL A 29 -1.84 -2.49 11.80
N VAL A 30 -3.06 -2.55 11.25
CA VAL A 30 -3.95 -1.39 11.10
C VAL A 30 -4.37 -0.84 12.48
N GLN A 31 -4.76 -1.71 13.40
CA GLN A 31 -5.10 -1.31 14.76
C GLN A 31 -3.91 -0.68 15.48
N THR A 32 -2.72 -1.27 15.33
CA THR A 32 -1.50 -0.74 15.93
C THR A 32 -1.13 0.63 15.35
N ALA A 33 -1.15 0.77 14.02
CA ALA A 33 -0.90 2.04 13.35
C ALA A 33 -1.87 3.14 13.82
N SER A 34 -3.16 2.82 13.95
CA SER A 34 -4.16 3.76 14.46
C SER A 34 -3.89 4.15 15.92
N ARG A 35 -3.57 3.19 16.80
CA ARG A 35 -3.25 3.47 18.22
C ARG A 35 -2.06 4.41 18.39
N VAL A 36 -1.03 4.26 17.56
CA VAL A 36 0.16 5.13 17.60
C VAL A 36 0.04 6.34 16.66
N LYS A 37 -1.16 6.58 16.13
CA LYS A 37 -1.52 7.75 15.32
C LYS A 37 -0.66 7.91 14.05
N ILE A 38 -0.30 6.81 13.38
CA ILE A 38 0.29 6.87 12.04
C ILE A 38 -0.80 7.41 11.09
N PRO A 39 -0.58 8.56 10.41
CA PRO A 39 -1.63 9.20 9.64
C PRO A 39 -1.92 8.49 8.32
N TRP A 40 -0.91 7.90 7.68
CA TRP A 40 -1.04 7.20 6.39
C TRP A 40 -0.39 5.82 6.43
N LEU A 41 -1.15 4.80 6.07
CA LEU A 41 -0.68 3.42 5.96
C LEU A 41 -1.08 2.85 4.61
N THR A 42 -0.10 2.50 3.77
CA THR A 42 -0.37 1.86 2.47
C THR A 42 0.04 0.40 2.50
N LEU A 43 -0.87 -0.50 2.13
CA LEU A 43 -0.65 -1.93 2.08
C LEU A 43 -0.69 -2.45 0.64
N TYR A 44 0.36 -3.15 0.20
CA TYR A 44 0.41 -3.79 -1.11
C TYR A 44 -0.31 -5.14 -1.08
N ALA A 45 -1.60 -5.12 -1.37
CA ALA A 45 -2.45 -6.28 -1.24
C ALA A 45 -2.46 -7.19 -2.48
N PHE A 46 -2.47 -6.60 -3.69
CA PHE A 46 -2.58 -7.38 -4.93
C PHE A 46 -1.93 -6.64 -6.11
N SER A 47 -0.89 -7.23 -6.70
CA SER A 47 -0.19 -6.63 -7.84
C SER A 47 -0.83 -6.99 -9.19
N VAL A 48 -0.57 -6.18 -10.22
CA VAL A 48 -0.95 -6.47 -11.62
C VAL A 48 -0.38 -7.81 -12.08
N GLU A 49 0.86 -8.12 -11.70
CA GLU A 49 1.52 -9.38 -12.05
C GLU A 49 0.82 -10.58 -11.41
N ASN A 50 0.30 -10.42 -10.18
CA ASN A 50 -0.47 -11.46 -9.51
C ASN A 50 -1.76 -11.77 -10.25
N LEU A 51 -2.47 -10.74 -10.75
CA LEU A 51 -3.69 -10.92 -11.53
C LEU A 51 -3.43 -11.67 -12.84
N LYS A 52 -2.31 -11.33 -13.51
CA LYS A 52 -1.96 -11.90 -14.83
C LYS A 52 -1.35 -13.30 -14.77
N ARG A 53 -0.60 -13.63 -13.70
CA ARG A 53 0.23 -14.84 -13.64
C ARG A 53 -0.30 -15.94 -12.74
N ARG A 54 -1.24 -15.65 -11.84
CA ARG A 54 -1.82 -16.67 -10.95
C ARG A 54 -2.92 -17.45 -11.66
N PRO A 55 -3.11 -18.74 -11.30
CA PRO A 55 -4.25 -19.50 -11.76
C PRO A 55 -5.57 -18.78 -11.44
N LYS A 56 -6.54 -18.85 -12.34
CA LYS A 56 -7.84 -18.19 -12.16
C LYS A 56 -8.53 -18.59 -10.85
N THR A 57 -8.43 -19.86 -10.47
CA THR A 57 -8.97 -20.36 -9.19
C THR A 57 -8.39 -19.66 -7.96
N GLU A 58 -7.08 -19.37 -7.95
CA GLU A 58 -6.44 -18.62 -6.87
C GLU A 58 -6.89 -17.15 -6.89
N THR A 59 -6.99 -16.55 -8.07
CA THR A 59 -7.44 -15.16 -8.23
C THR A 59 -8.90 -14.99 -7.80
N ASP A 60 -9.79 -15.87 -8.23
CA ASP A 60 -11.20 -15.85 -7.85
C ASP A 60 -11.37 -16.01 -6.34
N PHE A 61 -10.58 -16.90 -5.72
CA PHE A 61 -10.55 -17.04 -4.26
C PHE A 61 -10.10 -15.76 -3.57
N LEU A 62 -9.03 -15.09 -4.06
CA LEU A 62 -8.53 -13.84 -3.46
C LEU A 62 -9.54 -12.70 -3.60
N MET A 63 -10.28 -12.63 -4.72
CA MET A 63 -11.35 -11.66 -4.91
C MET A 63 -12.53 -11.92 -3.95
N ALA A 64 -12.91 -13.19 -3.76
CA ALA A 64 -13.93 -13.56 -2.78
C ALA A 64 -13.49 -13.25 -1.34
N LEU A 65 -12.21 -13.49 -1.02
CA LEU A 65 -11.61 -13.19 0.27
C LEU A 65 -11.62 -11.68 0.52
N LEU A 66 -11.20 -10.86 -0.46
CA LEU A 66 -11.21 -9.40 -0.38
C LEU A 66 -12.63 -8.88 -0.10
N ARG A 67 -13.64 -9.33 -0.85
CA ARG A 67 -15.04 -8.93 -0.62
C ARG A 67 -15.51 -9.26 0.79
N ARG A 68 -15.15 -10.46 1.29
CA ARG A 68 -15.49 -10.89 2.65
C ARG A 68 -14.85 -10.00 3.69
N TYR A 69 -13.54 -9.73 3.57
CA TYR A 69 -12.82 -8.90 4.54
C TYR A 69 -13.29 -7.45 4.52
N LEU A 70 -13.52 -6.85 3.37
CA LEU A 70 -14.10 -5.51 3.28
C LEU A 70 -15.43 -5.41 4.05
N LYS A 71 -16.26 -6.47 4.04
CA LYS A 71 -17.48 -6.50 4.84
C LYS A 71 -17.22 -6.66 6.33
N GLN A 72 -16.29 -7.54 6.70
CA GLN A 72 -16.06 -7.92 8.08
C GLN A 72 -15.25 -6.90 8.87
N GLU A 73 -14.34 -6.15 8.20
CA GLU A 73 -13.41 -5.25 8.87
C GLU A 73 -13.94 -3.80 9.00
N VAL A 74 -14.97 -3.41 8.25
CA VAL A 74 -15.55 -2.05 8.36
C VAL A 74 -15.95 -1.67 9.78
N PRO A 75 -16.59 -2.52 10.60
CA PRO A 75 -16.87 -2.17 12.01
C PRO A 75 -15.59 -1.82 12.78
N MET A 76 -14.56 -2.66 12.69
CA MET A 76 -13.26 -2.43 13.33
C MET A 76 -12.60 -1.14 12.81
N LEU A 77 -12.65 -0.87 11.49
CA LEU A 77 -12.11 0.37 10.92
C LEU A 77 -12.81 1.60 11.50
N ASN A 78 -14.12 1.54 11.73
CA ASN A 78 -14.87 2.63 12.36
C ASN A 78 -14.53 2.77 13.85
N ASP A 79 -14.41 1.67 14.60
CA ASP A 79 -14.04 1.67 16.02
C ASP A 79 -12.65 2.30 16.25
N PHE A 80 -11.74 2.11 15.29
CA PHE A 80 -10.39 2.67 15.30
C PHE A 80 -10.26 4.00 14.53
N ASN A 81 -11.36 4.59 14.08
CA ASN A 81 -11.39 5.83 13.30
C ASN A 81 -10.49 5.79 12.05
N VAL A 82 -10.42 4.62 11.36
CA VAL A 82 -9.61 4.41 10.16
C VAL A 82 -10.45 4.67 8.92
N ARG A 83 -10.00 5.59 8.07
CA ARG A 83 -10.59 5.86 6.76
C ARG A 83 -9.94 4.98 5.70
N LEU A 84 -10.75 4.37 4.85
CA LEU A 84 -10.27 3.49 3.78
C LEU A 84 -10.05 4.28 2.48
N ASN A 85 -9.06 3.85 1.71
CA ASN A 85 -8.76 4.29 0.36
C ASN A 85 -8.24 3.13 -0.50
N PHE A 86 -8.35 3.24 -1.82
CA PHE A 86 -7.84 2.26 -2.77
C PHE A 86 -7.04 2.93 -3.87
N ILE A 87 -5.94 2.30 -4.29
CA ILE A 87 -5.14 2.71 -5.45
C ILE A 87 -4.90 1.52 -6.39
N GLY A 88 -4.62 1.82 -7.65
CA GLY A 88 -4.41 0.86 -8.73
C GLY A 88 -5.59 0.83 -9.70
N ARG A 89 -5.54 -0.07 -10.69
CA ARG A 89 -6.59 -0.25 -11.69
C ARG A 89 -7.79 -1.02 -11.13
N THR A 90 -8.45 -0.41 -10.14
CA THR A 90 -9.58 -1.03 -9.43
C THR A 90 -10.81 -1.22 -10.30
N HIS A 91 -10.96 -0.44 -11.37
CA HIS A 91 -12.02 -0.56 -12.37
C HIS A 91 -11.94 -1.85 -13.22
N GLU A 92 -10.77 -2.50 -13.27
CA GLU A 92 -10.59 -3.80 -13.93
C GLU A 92 -10.96 -4.99 -13.03
N LEU A 93 -11.23 -4.76 -11.74
CA LEU A 93 -11.66 -5.81 -10.82
C LEU A 93 -13.12 -6.22 -11.08
N PRO A 94 -13.55 -7.43 -10.68
CA PRO A 94 -14.94 -7.85 -10.83
C PRO A 94 -15.93 -6.85 -10.22
N GLU A 95 -17.05 -6.58 -10.87
CA GLU A 95 -18.07 -5.61 -10.43
C GLU A 95 -18.50 -5.82 -8.98
N SER A 96 -18.64 -7.07 -8.55
CA SER A 96 -18.99 -7.40 -7.17
C SER A 96 -17.92 -7.02 -6.15
N VAL A 97 -16.64 -6.88 -6.57
CA VAL A 97 -15.55 -6.36 -5.76
C VAL A 97 -15.63 -4.84 -5.74
N GLN A 98 -15.79 -4.22 -6.91
CA GLN A 98 -15.93 -2.76 -7.04
C GLN A 98 -17.10 -2.22 -6.20
N ALA A 99 -18.27 -2.86 -6.27
CA ALA A 99 -19.42 -2.51 -5.45
C ALA A 99 -19.15 -2.63 -3.95
N ARG A 100 -18.37 -3.65 -3.53
CA ARG A 100 -17.98 -3.83 -2.12
C ARG A 100 -16.96 -2.77 -1.67
N MET A 101 -16.04 -2.39 -2.55
CA MET A 101 -15.09 -1.31 -2.29
C MET A 101 -15.81 0.03 -2.13
N ALA A 102 -16.72 0.38 -3.04
CA ALA A 102 -17.52 1.60 -2.95
C ALA A 102 -18.31 1.67 -1.63
N TRP A 103 -18.96 0.56 -1.26
CA TRP A 103 -19.66 0.45 0.03
C TRP A 103 -18.72 0.68 1.22
N ALA A 104 -17.52 0.09 1.22
CA ALA A 104 -16.58 0.23 2.32
C ALA A 104 -16.02 1.65 2.42
N LEU A 105 -15.75 2.32 1.28
CA LEU A 105 -15.37 3.73 1.23
C LEU A 105 -16.44 4.61 1.87
N GLU A 106 -17.71 4.44 1.46
CA GLU A 106 -18.85 5.19 2.02
C GLU A 106 -18.95 5.00 3.54
N LYS A 107 -18.83 3.75 4.02
CA LYS A 107 -18.99 3.44 5.46
C LYS A 107 -17.86 3.99 6.33
N THR A 108 -16.68 4.24 5.76
CA THR A 108 -15.52 4.79 6.48
C THR A 108 -15.23 6.26 6.14
N ALA A 109 -16.05 6.90 5.29
CA ALA A 109 -15.80 8.24 4.76
C ALA A 109 -15.73 9.33 5.86
N LYS A 110 -16.44 9.15 6.98
CA LYS A 110 -16.48 10.09 8.09
C LYS A 110 -15.32 9.93 9.08
N ASN A 111 -14.52 8.88 8.94
CA ASN A 111 -13.36 8.67 9.80
C ASN A 111 -12.25 9.67 9.47
N THR A 112 -11.59 10.18 10.49
CA THR A 112 -10.61 11.28 10.43
C THR A 112 -9.23 10.89 10.92
N GLY A 113 -9.05 9.65 11.38
CA GLY A 113 -7.78 9.12 11.89
C GLY A 113 -6.87 8.59 10.76
N THR A 114 -6.28 7.43 10.96
CA THR A 114 -5.40 6.80 9.96
C THR A 114 -6.11 6.60 8.62
N LEU A 115 -5.50 7.05 7.52
CA LEU A 115 -5.92 6.69 6.17
C LEU A 115 -5.23 5.38 5.76
N LEU A 116 -6.01 4.30 5.66
CA LEU A 116 -5.58 3.01 5.17
C LEU A 116 -5.76 2.95 3.65
N THR A 117 -4.68 2.93 2.89
CA THR A 117 -4.69 2.75 1.44
C THR A 117 -4.34 1.30 1.08
N LEU A 118 -5.24 0.63 0.36
CA LEU A 118 -5.00 -0.70 -0.17
C LEU A 118 -4.65 -0.62 -1.66
N ALA A 119 -3.44 -1.03 -2.03
CA ALA A 119 -3.00 -1.12 -3.42
C ALA A 119 -3.50 -2.46 -4.02
N LEU A 120 -4.48 -2.36 -4.94
CA LEU A 120 -5.19 -3.48 -5.58
C LEU A 120 -5.04 -3.40 -7.10
N ASN A 121 -4.67 -4.51 -7.75
CA ASN A 121 -4.34 -4.50 -9.17
C ASN A 121 -3.37 -3.35 -9.50
N TYR A 122 -2.38 -3.19 -8.62
CA TYR A 122 -1.45 -2.08 -8.62
C TYR A 122 -0.09 -2.52 -9.17
N GLY A 123 0.58 -1.61 -9.87
CA GLY A 123 1.97 -1.71 -10.25
C GLY A 123 2.49 -0.33 -10.64
N ALA A 124 3.61 0.11 -10.08
CA ALA A 124 4.12 1.46 -10.27
C ALA A 124 4.43 1.82 -11.74
N ARG A 125 4.89 0.86 -12.54
CA ARG A 125 5.06 1.09 -13.99
C ARG A 125 3.72 1.32 -14.69
N THR A 126 2.67 0.61 -14.28
CA THR A 126 1.31 0.81 -14.80
C THR A 126 0.77 2.16 -14.35
N GLU A 127 0.97 2.52 -13.09
CA GLU A 127 0.59 3.82 -12.55
C GLU A 127 1.22 4.97 -13.32
N LEU A 128 2.53 4.89 -13.63
CA LEU A 128 3.22 5.91 -14.44
C LEU A 128 2.63 6.02 -15.85
N VAL A 129 2.29 4.91 -16.50
CA VAL A 129 1.62 4.94 -17.82
C VAL A 129 0.26 5.63 -17.70
N ASP A 130 -0.55 5.31 -16.70
CA ASP A 130 -1.86 5.91 -16.48
C ASP A 130 -1.74 7.40 -16.08
N CYS A 131 -0.71 7.76 -15.32
CA CYS A 131 -0.36 9.15 -15.02
C CYS A 131 -0.11 9.96 -16.30
N PHE A 132 0.76 9.49 -17.19
CA PHE A 132 1.02 10.17 -18.46
C PHE A 132 -0.23 10.29 -19.34
N GLN A 133 -1.05 9.24 -19.41
CA GLN A 133 -2.32 9.28 -20.12
C GLN A 133 -3.27 10.31 -19.53
N SER A 134 -3.34 10.42 -18.22
CA SER A 134 -4.14 11.41 -17.50
C SER A 134 -3.66 12.84 -17.78
N ILE A 135 -2.35 13.08 -17.77
CA ILE A 135 -1.74 14.38 -18.11
C ILE A 135 -2.11 14.77 -19.53
N LEU A 136 -1.94 13.87 -20.51
CA LEU A 136 -2.28 14.11 -21.90
C LEU A 136 -3.77 14.41 -22.11
N ALA A 137 -4.65 13.66 -21.43
CA ALA A 137 -6.10 13.91 -21.50
C ALA A 137 -6.46 15.29 -20.93
N THR A 138 -5.86 15.68 -19.79
CA THR A 138 -6.06 16.98 -19.18
C THR A 138 -5.55 18.12 -20.08
N ALA A 139 -4.37 17.98 -20.69
CA ALA A 139 -3.81 18.97 -21.60
C ALA A 139 -4.70 19.17 -22.85
N ASN A 140 -5.18 18.08 -23.45
CA ASN A 140 -6.09 18.15 -24.60
C ASN A 140 -7.40 18.88 -24.26
N SER A 141 -7.93 18.69 -23.05
CA SER A 141 -9.14 19.38 -22.58
C SER A 141 -8.90 20.89 -22.33
N ASN A 142 -7.66 21.26 -22.04
CA ASN A 142 -7.26 22.64 -21.69
C ASN A 142 -6.59 23.42 -22.85
N GLY A 143 -6.85 23.09 -24.10
CA GLY A 143 -6.36 23.82 -25.26
C GLY A 143 -5.16 23.20 -25.98
N GLY A 144 -4.79 21.96 -25.61
CA GLY A 144 -3.78 21.19 -26.34
C GLY A 144 -2.39 21.19 -25.69
N LEU A 145 -1.44 20.54 -26.37
CA LEU A 145 -0.09 20.27 -25.83
C LEU A 145 0.87 21.49 -25.91
N GLY A 146 0.49 22.55 -26.61
CA GLY A 146 1.39 23.69 -26.86
C GLY A 146 1.84 24.47 -25.63
N HIS A 147 1.13 24.33 -24.51
CA HIS A 147 1.43 25.01 -23.25
C HIS A 147 1.71 23.99 -22.11
N LEU A 148 1.84 22.72 -22.46
CA LEU A 148 2.08 21.67 -21.45
C LEU A 148 3.52 21.77 -20.92
N HIS A 149 3.64 22.09 -19.64
CA HIS A 149 4.90 22.00 -18.90
C HIS A 149 4.77 20.85 -17.90
N ILE A 150 5.62 19.84 -18.03
CA ILE A 150 5.63 18.66 -17.13
C ILE A 150 6.77 18.84 -16.15
N ASP A 151 6.44 18.93 -14.87
CA ASP A 151 7.35 18.95 -13.75
C ASP A 151 7.02 17.80 -12.76
N GLU A 152 7.82 17.65 -11.73
CA GLU A 152 7.64 16.60 -10.71
C GLU A 152 6.29 16.74 -9.98
N GLU A 153 5.85 17.97 -9.72
CA GLU A 153 4.59 18.25 -9.05
C GLU A 153 3.39 17.85 -9.92
N MET A 154 3.43 18.10 -11.22
CA MET A 154 2.39 17.65 -12.14
C MET A 154 2.33 16.13 -12.19
N ILE A 155 3.47 15.43 -12.27
CA ILE A 155 3.52 13.97 -12.22
C ILE A 155 2.92 13.49 -10.90
N ALA A 156 3.38 14.01 -9.77
CA ALA A 156 2.92 13.61 -8.44
C ALA A 156 1.39 13.75 -8.30
N ARG A 157 0.80 14.85 -8.79
CA ARG A 157 -0.66 15.08 -8.76
C ARG A 157 -1.47 14.11 -9.61
N HIS A 158 -0.89 13.54 -10.67
CA HIS A 158 -1.58 12.60 -11.57
C HIS A 158 -1.32 11.13 -11.23
N LEU A 159 -0.43 10.84 -10.26
CA LEU A 159 -0.30 9.49 -9.70
C LEU A 159 -1.55 9.11 -8.90
N TYR A 160 -1.78 7.82 -8.71
CA TYR A 160 -2.90 7.32 -7.88
C TYR A 160 -2.84 7.81 -6.43
N THR A 161 -1.66 8.21 -5.98
CA THR A 161 -1.37 8.75 -4.65
C THR A 161 -1.35 10.28 -4.60
N GLY A 162 -1.81 10.97 -5.64
CA GLY A 162 -1.65 12.43 -5.80
C GLY A 162 -2.18 13.30 -4.66
N SER A 163 -3.05 12.75 -3.80
CA SER A 163 -3.54 13.43 -2.58
C SER A 163 -2.82 13.00 -1.30
N LEU A 164 -1.83 12.10 -1.40
CA LEU A 164 -1.11 11.53 -0.26
C LEU A 164 0.34 12.02 -0.26
N PRO A 165 0.95 12.21 0.90
CA PRO A 165 2.39 12.43 0.99
C PRO A 165 3.17 11.18 0.57
N ASP A 166 4.40 11.38 0.15
CA ASP A 166 5.33 10.29 -0.10
C ASP A 166 5.61 9.51 1.20
N PRO A 167 5.78 8.20 1.13
CA PRO A 167 6.06 7.39 2.32
C PRO A 167 7.46 7.68 2.89
N ASP A 168 7.54 7.83 4.21
CA ASP A 168 8.81 7.93 4.93
C ASP A 168 9.50 6.58 5.12
N LEU A 169 8.72 5.50 5.26
CA LEU A 169 9.19 4.15 5.55
C LEU A 169 8.50 3.12 4.69
N VAL A 170 9.26 2.25 4.04
CA VAL A 170 8.77 1.03 3.42
C VAL A 170 9.24 -0.20 4.22
N ILE A 171 8.28 -1.05 4.60
CA ILE A 171 8.55 -2.30 5.32
C ILE A 171 8.38 -3.46 4.34
N ARG A 172 9.43 -4.26 4.17
CA ARG A 172 9.39 -5.49 3.37
C ARG A 172 9.54 -6.72 4.25
N THR A 173 8.54 -7.59 4.22
CA THR A 173 8.56 -8.87 4.95
C THR A 173 9.24 -9.98 4.15
N SER A 174 9.63 -11.07 4.81
CA SER A 174 10.16 -12.30 4.22
C SER A 174 11.60 -12.24 3.73
N GLY A 175 12.40 -11.28 4.17
CA GLY A 175 13.82 -11.14 3.81
C GLY A 175 14.09 -10.72 2.36
N GLU A 176 13.07 -10.26 1.63
CA GLU A 176 13.21 -9.88 0.24
C GLU A 176 13.64 -8.42 0.10
N MET A 177 14.73 -8.18 -0.62
CA MET A 177 15.37 -6.86 -0.77
C MET A 177 15.06 -6.23 -2.14
N ARG A 178 13.80 -6.24 -2.56
CA ARG A 178 13.34 -5.63 -3.81
C ARG A 178 11.98 -4.96 -3.62
N LEU A 179 11.69 -3.88 -4.36
CA LEU A 179 10.42 -3.14 -4.29
C LEU A 179 9.27 -3.84 -5.02
N SER A 180 9.57 -4.71 -5.96
CA SER A 180 8.58 -5.48 -6.73
C SER A 180 7.49 -4.62 -7.38
N ASN A 181 7.90 -3.54 -8.05
CA ASN A 181 7.00 -2.63 -8.76
C ASN A 181 5.98 -1.93 -7.84
N PHE A 182 6.39 -1.62 -6.60
CA PHE A 182 5.58 -0.93 -5.61
C PHE A 182 6.08 0.50 -5.41
N LEU A 183 5.20 1.51 -5.63
CA LEU A 183 5.38 2.93 -5.36
C LEU A 183 6.78 3.48 -5.80
N LEU A 184 7.24 3.14 -7.03
CA LEU A 184 8.61 3.47 -7.46
C LEU A 184 8.92 4.96 -7.44
N TRP A 185 7.96 5.82 -7.81
CA TRP A 185 8.10 7.27 -7.75
C TRP A 185 8.12 7.76 -6.31
N GLN A 186 7.14 7.36 -5.55
CA GLN A 186 6.89 7.84 -4.20
C GLN A 186 7.92 7.37 -3.17
N LEU A 187 8.60 6.24 -3.42
CA LEU A 187 9.62 5.68 -2.52
C LEU A 187 11.04 6.22 -2.77
N ALA A 188 11.19 7.27 -3.60
CA ALA A 188 12.51 7.80 -3.98
C ALA A 188 13.41 8.14 -2.78
N TYR A 189 12.82 8.64 -1.69
CA TYR A 189 13.51 9.03 -0.47
C TYR A 189 13.05 8.25 0.78
N ALA A 190 12.27 7.18 0.59
CA ALA A 190 11.78 6.37 1.71
C ALA A 190 12.90 5.51 2.32
N GLU A 191 12.92 5.43 3.64
CA GLU A 191 13.76 4.48 4.36
C GLU A 191 13.24 3.05 4.17
N ILE A 192 14.15 2.09 3.99
CA ILE A 192 13.80 0.69 3.77
C ILE A 192 14.08 -0.14 5.03
N TYR A 193 13.07 -0.83 5.52
CA TYR A 193 13.18 -1.82 6.59
C TYR A 193 12.84 -3.21 6.06
N VAL A 194 13.77 -4.15 6.16
CA VAL A 194 13.58 -5.54 5.71
C VAL A 194 13.60 -6.47 6.91
N THR A 195 12.55 -7.28 7.07
CA THR A 195 12.48 -8.31 8.12
C THR A 195 12.37 -9.71 7.53
N GLN A 196 12.97 -10.70 8.22
CA GLN A 196 12.85 -12.12 7.87
C GLN A 196 11.46 -12.70 8.19
N THR A 197 10.68 -12.01 9.02
CA THR A 197 9.34 -12.42 9.41
C THR A 197 8.43 -12.52 8.19
N LEU A 198 7.74 -13.64 8.03
CA LEU A 198 6.74 -13.83 6.98
C LEU A 198 5.47 -13.04 7.33
N TRP A 199 4.80 -12.46 6.31
CA TRP A 199 3.63 -11.61 6.55
C TRP A 199 2.57 -12.20 7.50
N PRO A 200 2.19 -13.50 7.45
CA PRO A 200 1.22 -14.07 8.41
C PRO A 200 1.67 -14.07 9.87
N ASP A 201 2.96 -13.96 10.13
CA ASP A 201 3.52 -13.87 11.49
C ASP A 201 3.94 -12.43 11.83
N PHE A 202 3.78 -11.47 10.91
CA PHE A 202 4.08 -10.06 11.12
C PHE A 202 2.89 -9.37 11.80
N ASP A 203 3.05 -9.02 13.07
CA ASP A 203 2.04 -8.43 13.94
C ASP A 203 2.34 -6.96 14.28
N GLY A 204 1.56 -6.39 15.20
CA GLY A 204 1.74 -5.03 15.68
C GLY A 204 3.08 -4.80 16.37
N THR A 205 3.65 -5.80 17.04
CA THR A 205 4.97 -5.71 17.68
C THR A 205 6.06 -5.53 16.64
N HIS A 206 6.09 -6.36 15.60
CA HIS A 206 7.03 -6.24 14.49
C HIS A 206 6.86 -4.91 13.74
N PHE A 207 5.62 -4.42 13.63
CA PHE A 207 5.36 -3.10 13.03
C PHE A 207 5.99 -1.98 13.88
N LEU A 208 5.83 -2.02 15.20
CA LEU A 208 6.44 -1.03 16.11
C LEU A 208 7.97 -1.12 16.13
N GLU A 209 8.55 -2.32 16.03
CA GLU A 209 9.99 -2.51 15.87
C GLU A 209 10.50 -1.77 14.62
N ALA A 210 9.81 -1.93 13.47
CA ALA A 210 10.19 -1.24 12.25
C ALA A 210 10.10 0.29 12.37
N VAL A 211 9.04 0.80 13.03
CA VAL A 211 8.89 2.23 13.31
C VAL A 211 9.97 2.73 14.26
N SER A 212 10.30 1.99 15.31
CA SER A 212 11.35 2.34 16.26
C SER A 212 12.73 2.38 15.58
N GLU A 213 13.03 1.42 14.69
CA GLU A 213 14.29 1.45 13.93
C GLU A 213 14.35 2.64 12.96
N TYR A 214 13.22 2.99 12.33
CA TYR A 214 13.15 4.19 11.51
C TYR A 214 13.43 5.45 12.32
N GLN A 215 12.88 5.59 13.52
CA GLN A 215 13.06 6.77 14.38
C GLN A 215 14.50 6.97 14.85
N LYS A 216 15.33 5.93 14.86
CA LYS A 216 16.75 6.01 15.22
C LYS A 216 17.64 6.51 14.07
N ARG A 217 17.12 6.56 12.84
CA ARG A 217 17.89 6.93 11.65
C ARG A 217 17.97 8.45 11.49
N GLU A 218 19.16 8.94 11.17
CA GLU A 218 19.37 10.34 10.75
C GLU A 218 19.11 10.45 9.24
N ARG A 219 18.11 11.25 8.85
CA ARG A 219 17.81 11.52 7.43
C ARG A 219 18.67 12.67 6.94
N ARG A 220 19.54 12.42 5.97
CA ARG A 220 20.54 13.41 5.52
C ARG A 220 20.15 14.18 4.25
N TYR A 221 19.16 13.76 3.48
CA TYR A 221 18.67 14.41 2.24
C TYR A 221 19.77 15.06 1.37
N GLY A 222 20.98 14.45 1.31
CA GLY A 222 22.14 15.00 0.61
C GLY A 222 22.88 16.16 1.30
N GLY A 223 22.47 16.58 2.50
CA GLY A 223 23.15 17.61 3.28
C GLY A 223 24.38 17.08 4.01
N LEU A 224 25.39 17.96 4.16
CA LEU A 224 26.55 17.69 5.03
C LEU A 224 26.11 17.87 6.49
N VAL A 225 26.48 16.92 7.36
CA VAL A 225 26.39 17.13 8.81
C VAL A 225 27.50 18.10 9.18
N GLU A 226 27.18 19.32 9.61
CA GLU A 226 28.12 20.16 10.32
C GLU A 226 28.46 19.43 11.62
N ASN A 227 29.66 18.86 11.67
CA ASN A 227 30.24 18.45 12.93
C ASN A 227 30.47 19.72 13.79
N SER A 228 29.54 20.01 14.69
CA SER A 228 29.81 20.89 15.81
C SER A 228 30.86 20.19 16.70
N ALA A 229 32.10 20.31 16.28
CA ALA A 229 33.24 20.04 17.15
C ALA A 229 33.14 21.07 18.29
N HIS A 230 32.75 20.59 19.45
CA HIS A 230 32.88 21.35 20.67
C HIS A 230 34.38 21.58 20.93
N ALA A 231 34.77 22.86 20.87
CA ALA A 231 35.98 23.35 21.48
C ALA A 231 35.82 23.36 23.01
#